data_1469fcad1edc16a1db242ce93e2da002
#
_entry.id   1469fcad1edc16a1db242ce93e2da002
#
_cell.length_a   1.000
_cell.length_b   1.000
_cell.length_c   1.000
_cell.angle_alpha   90.00
_cell.angle_beta   90.00
_cell.angle_gamma   90.00
#
_symmetry.space_group_name_H-M   'P 1'
#
loop_
_entity.id
_entity.type
_entity.pdbx_description
1 polymer ?
#
loop_
_entity_poly.entity_id
_entity_poly.type
_entity_poly.pdbx_seq_one_letter_code
_entity_poly.pdbx_strand_id
1 'polypeptide(L)'
;MEREVYKGQIVRVTEEIIEGINWERVYLPSGVIIFPINEKGQILMIEEKRPHENPPQRIKPVSGILELDKGTSEENAQREMQEEIGFKANHMEKFWTMKASGTVNNQQDFYIARGLIPSKLPNPDGEETILSIRAFDLEELREKFLNDEIRWSMSTLGFFRLYQHLKAI
;
A
#
# COMPACT_ATOMS: atom_id res chain seq x y z
N MET A 1 -28.77 15.08 -2.11
CA MET A 1 -28.48 14.11 -1.02
C MET A 1 -27.83 12.89 -1.66
N GLU A 2 -26.69 12.49 -1.12
CA GLU A 2 -25.93 11.32 -1.61
C GLU A 2 -26.73 10.03 -1.38
N ARG A 3 -26.84 9.19 -2.40
CA ARG A 3 -27.53 7.92 -2.41
C ARG A 3 -26.56 6.78 -2.67
N GLU A 4 -26.56 5.76 -1.83
CA GLU A 4 -25.77 4.53 -2.09
C GLU A 4 -26.44 3.71 -3.20
N VAL A 5 -25.68 3.38 -4.24
CA VAL A 5 -26.13 2.59 -5.40
C VAL A 5 -25.50 1.20 -5.44
N TYR A 6 -24.36 1.03 -4.76
CA TYR A 6 -23.70 -0.28 -4.61
C TYR A 6 -22.88 -0.31 -3.33
N LYS A 7 -22.93 -1.46 -2.64
CA LYS A 7 -22.08 -1.78 -1.50
C LYS A 7 -21.62 -3.21 -1.57
N GLY A 8 -20.35 -3.39 -1.89
CA GLY A 8 -19.63 -4.68 -1.81
C GLY A 8 -18.85 -4.81 -0.49
N GLN A 9 -17.96 -5.79 -0.43
CA GLN A 9 -17.05 -5.95 0.71
C GLN A 9 -15.98 -4.85 0.76
N ILE A 10 -15.46 -4.44 -0.40
CA ILE A 10 -14.34 -3.49 -0.54
C ILE A 10 -14.81 -2.15 -1.10
N VAL A 11 -15.74 -2.18 -2.04
CA VAL A 11 -16.16 -0.98 -2.80
C VAL A 11 -17.54 -0.55 -2.39
N ARG A 12 -17.69 0.76 -2.13
CA ARG A 12 -18.98 1.43 -1.98
C ARG A 12 -19.10 2.48 -3.08
N VAL A 13 -20.23 2.51 -3.77
CA VAL A 13 -20.51 3.51 -4.81
C VAL A 13 -21.74 4.32 -4.42
N THR A 14 -21.65 5.63 -4.58
CA THR A 14 -22.74 6.57 -4.35
C THR A 14 -22.95 7.46 -5.54
N GLU A 15 -24.15 8.02 -5.64
CA GLU A 15 -24.46 9.08 -6.58
C GLU A 15 -25.15 10.26 -5.89
N GLU A 16 -25.00 11.44 -6.44
CA GLU A 16 -25.66 12.65 -5.97
C GLU A 16 -25.93 13.61 -7.13
N ILE A 17 -27.16 14.14 -7.20
CA ILE A 17 -27.48 15.19 -8.16
C ILE A 17 -27.15 16.54 -7.51
N ILE A 18 -26.19 17.24 -8.11
CA ILE A 18 -25.78 18.59 -7.73
C ILE A 18 -25.91 19.50 -8.95
N GLU A 19 -26.69 20.55 -8.85
CA GLU A 19 -26.95 21.50 -9.96
C GLU A 19 -27.43 20.83 -11.26
N GLY A 20 -28.23 19.76 -11.14
CA GLY A 20 -28.77 19.00 -12.27
C GLY A 20 -27.81 17.99 -12.89
N ILE A 21 -26.58 17.86 -12.38
CA ILE A 21 -25.58 16.90 -12.85
C ILE A 21 -25.52 15.74 -11.85
N ASN A 22 -25.55 14.50 -12.36
CA ASN A 22 -25.35 13.31 -11.54
C ASN A 22 -23.86 13.09 -11.31
N TRP A 23 -23.43 13.10 -10.05
CA TRP A 23 -22.06 12.85 -9.61
C TRP A 23 -21.97 11.47 -8.97
N GLU A 24 -21.11 10.64 -9.52
CA GLU A 24 -20.81 9.31 -8.99
C GLU A 24 -19.49 9.35 -8.20
N ARG A 25 -19.48 8.64 -7.06
CA ARG A 25 -18.29 8.51 -6.21
C ARG A 25 -18.06 7.05 -5.83
N VAL A 26 -16.82 6.64 -5.90
CA VAL A 26 -16.34 5.33 -5.45
C VAL A 26 -15.53 5.53 -4.18
N TYR A 27 -15.90 4.82 -3.13
CA TYR A 27 -15.16 4.79 -1.87
C TYR A 27 -14.43 3.46 -1.74
N LEU A 28 -13.12 3.54 -1.54
CA LEU A 28 -12.26 2.41 -1.25
C LEU A 28 -11.77 2.50 0.20
N PRO A 29 -11.42 1.38 0.86
CA PRO A 29 -10.82 1.41 2.18
C PRO A 29 -9.56 2.26 2.21
N SER A 30 -9.36 2.97 3.31
CA SER A 30 -8.06 3.56 3.62
C SER A 30 -7.04 2.46 3.88
N GLY A 31 -5.78 2.75 3.64
CA GLY A 31 -4.73 1.75 3.80
C GLY A 31 -3.39 2.32 4.27
N VAL A 32 -2.47 1.42 4.52
CA VAL A 32 -1.07 1.70 4.80
C VAL A 32 -0.20 1.06 3.72
N ILE A 33 0.85 1.76 3.32
CA ILE A 33 1.85 1.28 2.38
C ILE A 33 3.22 1.52 3.00
N ILE A 34 4.02 0.47 3.10
CA ILE A 34 5.28 0.50 3.82
C ILE A 34 6.42 0.11 2.88
N PHE A 35 7.51 0.86 2.94
CA PHE A 35 8.78 0.58 2.29
C PHE A 35 9.81 0.19 3.36
N PRO A 36 9.94 -1.09 3.70
CA PRO A 36 10.94 -1.55 4.65
C PRO A 36 12.33 -1.46 4.02
N ILE A 37 13.28 -0.88 4.75
CA ILE A 37 14.67 -0.73 4.29
C ILE A 37 15.57 -1.58 5.19
N ASN A 38 16.29 -2.52 4.58
CA ASN A 38 17.21 -3.40 5.28
C ASN A 38 18.54 -2.70 5.65
N GLU A 39 19.42 -3.39 6.37
CA GLU A 39 20.73 -2.86 6.80
C GLU A 39 21.68 -2.51 5.64
N LYS A 40 21.43 -3.06 4.44
CA LYS A 40 22.18 -2.73 3.22
C LYS A 40 21.63 -1.51 2.48
N GLY A 41 20.56 -0.90 3.00
CA GLY A 41 19.88 0.22 2.35
C GLY A 41 18.92 -0.20 1.22
N GLN A 42 18.64 -1.48 1.06
CA GLN A 42 17.76 -2.01 0.02
C GLN A 42 16.31 -2.00 0.50
N ILE A 43 15.38 -1.71 -0.41
CA ILE A 43 13.95 -1.71 -0.17
C ILE A 43 13.40 -3.13 -0.35
N LEU A 44 12.68 -3.63 0.65
CA LEU A 44 12.01 -4.92 0.58
C LEU A 44 10.65 -4.76 -0.09
N MET A 45 10.42 -5.54 -1.12
CA MET A 45 9.16 -5.67 -1.83
C MET A 45 8.67 -7.10 -1.72
N ILE A 46 7.37 -7.31 -1.77
CA ILE A 46 6.77 -8.64 -1.83
C ILE A 46 6.34 -8.98 -3.26
N GLU A 47 6.50 -10.23 -3.62
CA GLU A 47 5.89 -10.81 -4.81
C GLU A 47 4.64 -11.57 -4.37
N GLU A 48 3.49 -11.16 -4.88
CA GLU A 48 2.18 -11.58 -4.43
C GLU A 48 1.41 -12.26 -5.56
N LYS A 49 0.72 -13.35 -5.24
CA LYS A 49 -0.17 -14.05 -6.16
C LYS A 49 -1.46 -13.25 -6.36
N ARG A 50 -1.83 -13.01 -7.63
CA ARG A 50 -3.05 -12.30 -8.03
C ARG A 50 -3.75 -13.02 -9.19
N PRO A 51 -4.54 -14.07 -8.93
CA PRO A 51 -5.09 -14.95 -9.97
C PRO A 51 -5.99 -14.24 -11.00
N HIS A 52 -6.53 -13.08 -10.63
CA HIS A 52 -7.40 -12.27 -11.49
C HIS A 52 -6.65 -11.21 -12.31
N GLU A 53 -5.32 -11.09 -12.14
CA GLU A 53 -4.47 -10.19 -12.90
C GLU A 53 -3.73 -10.93 -14.02
N ASN A 54 -3.15 -10.19 -14.95
CA ASN A 54 -2.29 -10.72 -16.01
C ASN A 54 -0.99 -9.89 -16.09
N PRO A 55 0.17 -10.43 -15.70
CA PRO A 55 0.40 -11.80 -15.15
C PRO A 55 -0.30 -12.01 -13.80
N PRO A 56 -0.53 -13.25 -13.37
CA PRO A 56 -1.28 -13.58 -12.16
C PRO A 56 -0.46 -13.41 -10.87
N GLN A 57 0.47 -12.50 -10.90
CA GLN A 57 1.33 -12.11 -9.79
C GLN A 57 1.84 -10.69 -9.99
N ARG A 58 2.20 -10.02 -8.89
CA ARG A 58 2.78 -8.68 -8.94
C ARG A 58 3.79 -8.46 -7.84
N ILE A 59 4.71 -7.52 -8.09
CA ILE A 59 5.61 -6.98 -7.06
C ILE A 59 4.95 -5.71 -6.49
N LYS A 60 4.88 -5.63 -5.16
CA LYS A 60 4.34 -4.47 -4.45
C LYS A 60 5.10 -4.20 -3.14
N PRO A 61 5.04 -2.99 -2.57
CA PRO A 61 5.47 -2.77 -1.19
C PRO A 61 4.55 -3.52 -0.22
N VAL A 62 4.97 -3.68 1.01
CA VAL A 62 4.12 -4.16 2.11
C VAL A 62 2.91 -3.23 2.23
N SER A 63 1.70 -3.77 2.35
CA SER A 63 0.50 -2.93 2.42
C SER A 63 -0.70 -3.67 2.96
N GLY A 64 -1.57 -2.96 3.66
CA GLY A 64 -2.84 -3.49 4.15
C GLY A 64 -3.92 -2.44 4.30
N ILE A 65 -5.12 -2.90 4.62
CA ILE A 65 -6.26 -2.03 4.93
C ILE A 65 -6.05 -1.42 6.33
N LEU A 66 -6.34 -0.13 6.46
CA LEU A 66 -6.30 0.57 7.73
C LEU A 66 -7.53 0.23 8.58
N GLU A 67 -7.31 -0.52 9.64
CA GLU A 67 -8.32 -0.94 10.61
C GLU A 67 -8.20 -0.08 11.87
N LEU A 68 -8.92 1.04 11.93
CA LEU A 68 -8.83 2.03 13.02
C LEU A 68 -9.32 1.50 14.38
N ASP A 69 -10.12 0.45 14.38
CA ASP A 69 -10.55 -0.27 15.59
C ASP A 69 -9.43 -1.16 16.18
N LYS A 70 -8.42 -1.48 15.39
CA LYS A 70 -7.25 -2.29 15.80
C LYS A 70 -5.99 -1.46 16.10
N GLY A 71 -6.10 -0.14 16.09
CA GLY A 71 -5.00 0.74 16.45
C GLY A 71 -4.75 1.90 15.48
N THR A 72 -3.69 2.65 15.74
CA THR A 72 -3.22 3.76 14.91
C THR A 72 -2.77 3.29 13.52
N SER A 73 -2.60 4.21 12.59
CA SER A 73 -2.05 3.92 11.26
C SER A 73 -0.65 3.28 11.34
N GLU A 74 0.20 3.71 12.28
CA GLU A 74 1.53 3.13 12.47
C GLU A 74 1.47 1.71 13.04
N GLU A 75 0.59 1.45 14.02
CA GLU A 75 0.40 0.11 14.57
C GLU A 75 -0.15 -0.85 13.51
N ASN A 76 -1.06 -0.38 12.64
CA ASN A 76 -1.50 -1.15 11.48
C ASN A 76 -0.33 -1.46 10.52
N ALA A 77 0.50 -0.46 10.19
CA ALA A 77 1.66 -0.65 9.33
C ALA A 77 2.67 -1.66 9.92
N GLN A 78 2.92 -1.61 11.24
CA GLN A 78 3.77 -2.59 11.92
C GLN A 78 3.19 -4.00 11.85
N ARG A 79 1.87 -4.14 12.04
CA ARG A 79 1.19 -5.44 11.97
C ARG A 79 1.29 -6.04 10.57
N GLU A 80 1.01 -5.26 9.52
CA GLU A 80 1.12 -5.73 8.14
C GLU A 80 2.55 -6.22 7.80
N MET A 81 3.58 -5.52 8.28
CA MET A 81 4.95 -5.98 8.11
C MET A 81 5.22 -7.32 8.78
N GLN A 82 4.67 -7.53 9.98
CA GLN A 82 4.81 -8.79 10.70
C GLN A 82 4.06 -9.93 10.01
N GLU A 83 2.87 -9.65 9.48
CA GLU A 83 2.03 -10.62 8.77
C GLU A 83 2.59 -10.96 7.39
N GLU A 84 2.95 -9.96 6.57
CA GLU A 84 3.40 -10.19 5.18
C GLU A 84 4.88 -10.62 5.09
N ILE A 85 5.79 -9.97 5.82
CA ILE A 85 7.24 -10.20 5.66
C ILE A 85 7.96 -10.75 6.91
N GLY A 86 7.27 -10.89 8.03
CA GLY A 86 7.83 -11.47 9.26
C GLY A 86 8.80 -10.56 10.01
N PHE A 87 8.70 -9.24 9.85
CA PHE A 87 9.53 -8.25 10.52
C PHE A 87 8.67 -7.18 11.19
N LYS A 88 9.17 -6.63 12.30
CA LYS A 88 8.78 -5.32 12.81
C LYS A 88 9.94 -4.34 12.67
N ALA A 89 9.66 -3.05 12.69
CA ALA A 89 10.67 -2.00 12.61
C ALA A 89 10.86 -1.29 13.96
N ASN A 90 12.11 -0.95 14.30
CA ASN A 90 12.40 -0.08 15.45
C ASN A 90 12.04 1.38 15.17
N HIS A 91 12.03 1.77 13.90
CA HIS A 91 11.74 3.13 13.48
C HIS A 91 10.77 3.12 12.31
N MET A 92 9.62 3.77 12.51
CA MET A 92 8.60 4.00 11.49
C MET A 92 8.51 5.49 11.24
N GLU A 93 8.64 5.89 9.99
CA GLU A 93 8.52 7.27 9.54
C GLU A 93 7.35 7.40 8.57
N LYS A 94 6.28 8.07 8.98
CA LYS A 94 5.23 8.44 8.03
C LYS A 94 5.72 9.62 7.20
N PHE A 95 6.11 9.38 5.97
CA PHE A 95 6.65 10.42 5.09
C PHE A 95 5.60 11.08 4.19
N TRP A 96 4.42 10.45 4.04
CA TRP A 96 3.36 11.01 3.22
C TRP A 96 1.99 10.44 3.56
N THR A 97 0.95 11.26 3.39
CA THR A 97 -0.44 10.84 3.35
C THR A 97 -1.05 11.30 2.03
N MET A 98 -1.52 10.37 1.22
CA MET A 98 -2.29 10.66 0.03
C MET A 98 -3.79 10.62 0.38
N LYS A 99 -4.51 11.65 -0.07
CA LYS A 99 -5.97 11.66 -0.07
C LYS A 99 -6.44 11.82 -1.50
N ALA A 100 -6.98 10.75 -2.08
CA ALA A 100 -7.65 10.84 -3.35
C ALA A 100 -9.04 11.45 -3.15
N SER A 101 -9.42 12.37 -4.03
CA SER A 101 -10.71 13.06 -4.02
C SER A 101 -11.26 13.14 -5.44
N GLY A 102 -12.55 13.39 -5.56
CA GLY A 102 -13.26 13.39 -6.83
C GLY A 102 -14.07 12.10 -7.00
N THR A 103 -13.97 11.45 -8.16
CA THR A 103 -14.72 10.22 -8.41
C THR A 103 -14.26 9.06 -7.52
N VAL A 104 -12.96 8.90 -7.31
CA VAL A 104 -12.42 7.86 -6.41
C VAL A 104 -11.94 8.50 -5.11
N ASN A 105 -12.45 7.99 -4.00
CA ASN A 105 -12.14 8.49 -2.66
C ASN A 105 -11.48 7.38 -1.84
N ASN A 106 -10.24 7.62 -1.42
CA ASN A 106 -9.54 6.81 -0.42
C ASN A 106 -8.40 7.61 0.21
N GLN A 107 -7.85 7.10 1.28
CA GLN A 107 -6.64 7.63 1.91
C GLN A 107 -5.61 6.52 2.03
N GLN A 108 -4.35 6.85 1.76
CA GLN A 108 -3.22 5.96 1.98
C GLN A 108 -2.14 6.67 2.79
N ASP A 109 -1.70 6.05 3.87
CA ASP A 109 -0.58 6.49 4.67
C ASP A 109 0.68 5.73 4.27
N PHE A 110 1.74 6.45 3.95
CA PHE A 110 2.98 5.88 3.45
C PHE A 110 4.09 5.97 4.49
N TYR A 111 4.74 4.84 4.74
CA TYR A 111 5.78 4.68 5.75
C TYR A 111 7.10 4.21 5.17
N ILE A 112 8.19 4.70 5.76
CA ILE A 112 9.51 4.10 5.69
C ILE A 112 9.73 3.35 6.99
N ALA A 113 10.21 2.11 6.92
CA ALA A 113 10.50 1.29 8.08
C ALA A 113 12.00 0.92 8.11
N ARG A 114 12.67 1.17 9.23
CA ARG A 114 14.10 0.90 9.44
C ARG A 114 14.35 0.14 10.74
N GLY A 115 15.53 -0.50 10.83
CA GLY A 115 15.88 -1.29 12.01
C GLY A 115 14.97 -2.51 12.12
N LEU A 116 14.93 -3.32 11.05
CA LEU A 116 14.06 -4.49 10.96
C LEU A 116 14.49 -5.59 11.92
N ILE A 117 13.56 -6.09 12.72
CA ILE A 117 13.77 -7.17 13.69
C ILE A 117 12.80 -8.31 13.34
N PRO A 118 13.26 -9.57 13.28
CA PRO A 118 12.39 -10.72 13.06
C PRO A 118 11.22 -10.76 14.04
N SER A 119 9.99 -10.82 13.50
CA SER A 119 8.76 -10.80 14.31
C SER A 119 7.58 -11.23 13.43
N LYS A 120 7.36 -12.53 13.27
CA LYS A 120 6.30 -13.05 12.42
C LYS A 120 4.98 -13.15 13.17
N LEU A 121 3.91 -12.68 12.55
CA LEU A 121 2.52 -12.94 12.93
C LEU A 121 1.86 -13.80 11.84
N PRO A 122 0.81 -14.58 12.19
CA PRO A 122 0.00 -15.25 11.19
C PRO A 122 -0.61 -14.24 10.22
N ASN A 123 -0.60 -14.55 8.92
CA ASN A 123 -1.28 -13.73 7.92
C ASN A 123 -2.75 -14.19 7.80
N PRO A 124 -3.73 -13.36 8.21
CA PRO A 124 -5.14 -13.75 8.16
C PRO A 124 -5.68 -13.91 6.73
N ASP A 125 -5.06 -13.25 5.74
CA ASP A 125 -5.43 -13.34 4.33
C ASP A 125 -4.84 -14.57 3.61
N GLY A 126 -4.08 -15.39 4.34
CA GLY A 126 -3.47 -16.62 3.87
C GLY A 126 -1.99 -16.45 3.47
N GLU A 127 -1.15 -17.30 4.06
CA GLU A 127 0.31 -17.34 3.80
C GLU A 127 0.64 -17.63 2.32
N GLU A 128 -0.29 -18.28 1.60
CA GLU A 128 -0.09 -18.73 0.22
C GLU A 128 -0.13 -17.58 -0.81
N THR A 129 -0.52 -16.37 -0.40
CA THR A 129 -0.58 -15.21 -1.29
C THR A 129 0.79 -14.57 -1.51
N ILE A 130 1.69 -14.68 -0.54
CA ILE A 130 3.05 -14.14 -0.62
C ILE A 130 3.99 -15.20 -1.18
N LEU A 131 4.48 -15.00 -2.40
CA LEU A 131 5.36 -15.93 -3.11
C LEU A 131 6.82 -15.75 -2.69
N SER A 132 7.26 -14.51 -2.55
CA SER A 132 8.64 -14.19 -2.17
C SER A 132 8.76 -12.78 -1.61
N ILE A 133 9.86 -12.55 -0.87
CA ILE A 133 10.32 -11.22 -0.46
C ILE A 133 11.58 -10.92 -1.26
N ARG A 134 11.61 -9.79 -1.95
CA ARG A 134 12.72 -9.37 -2.81
C ARG A 134 13.28 -8.04 -2.33
N ALA A 135 14.61 -7.93 -2.32
CA ALA A 135 15.33 -6.72 -1.96
C ALA A 135 15.84 -6.03 -3.22
N PHE A 136 15.61 -4.72 -3.34
CA PHE A 136 16.00 -3.92 -4.50
C PHE A 136 16.77 -2.69 -4.04
N ASP A 137 17.81 -2.33 -4.79
CA ASP A 137 18.42 -1.03 -4.66
C ASP A 137 17.48 0.08 -5.18
N LEU A 138 17.62 1.27 -4.64
CA LEU A 138 16.72 2.39 -4.95
C LEU A 138 16.65 2.69 -6.46
N GLU A 139 17.80 2.69 -7.15
CA GLU A 139 17.84 2.96 -8.59
C GLU A 139 17.33 1.76 -9.42
N GLU A 140 17.62 0.54 -9.01
CA GLU A 140 17.05 -0.65 -9.65
C GLU A 140 15.51 -0.61 -9.58
N LEU A 141 14.97 -0.30 -8.40
CA LEU A 141 13.53 -0.20 -8.21
C LEU A 141 12.92 0.93 -9.05
N ARG A 142 13.64 2.07 -9.18
CA ARG A 142 13.23 3.18 -10.05
C ARG A 142 13.09 2.73 -11.51
N GLU A 143 14.07 2.01 -12.06
CA GLU A 143 14.01 1.51 -13.44
C GLU A 143 12.83 0.55 -13.63
N LYS A 144 12.55 -0.33 -12.66
CA LYS A 144 11.40 -1.25 -12.72
C LYS A 144 10.06 -0.52 -12.78
N PHE A 145 9.90 0.59 -12.06
CA PHE A 145 8.70 1.42 -12.15
C PHE A 145 8.61 2.19 -13.48
N LEU A 146 9.74 2.69 -13.99
CA LEU A 146 9.78 3.41 -15.26
C LEU A 146 9.52 2.51 -16.47
N ASN A 147 9.89 1.24 -16.39
CA ASN A 147 9.72 0.25 -17.45
C ASN A 147 8.39 -0.54 -17.34
N ASP A 148 7.47 -0.11 -16.46
CA ASP A 148 6.19 -0.79 -16.20
C ASP A 148 6.31 -2.27 -15.77
N GLU A 149 7.44 -2.65 -15.18
CA GLU A 149 7.58 -3.97 -14.55
C GLU A 149 6.81 -4.06 -13.23
N ILE A 150 6.62 -2.93 -12.55
CA ILE A 150 5.80 -2.78 -11.35
C ILE A 150 4.67 -1.80 -11.67
N ARG A 151 3.42 -2.30 -11.72
CA ARG A 151 2.29 -1.57 -12.32
C ARG A 151 1.20 -1.13 -11.35
N TRP A 152 1.25 -1.54 -10.10
CA TRP A 152 0.21 -1.11 -9.15
C TRP A 152 0.31 0.39 -8.88
N SER A 153 -0.74 1.15 -9.22
CA SER A 153 -0.74 2.62 -9.21
C SER A 153 -0.34 3.24 -7.87
N MET A 154 -0.80 2.67 -6.76
CA MET A 154 -0.43 3.15 -5.41
C MET A 154 1.04 2.91 -5.11
N SER A 155 1.61 1.77 -5.55
CA SER A 155 3.05 1.50 -5.44
C SER A 155 3.87 2.52 -6.23
N THR A 156 3.47 2.78 -7.46
CA THR A 156 4.16 3.72 -8.35
C THR A 156 4.19 5.13 -7.75
N LEU A 157 3.02 5.61 -7.34
CA LEU A 157 2.91 6.94 -6.75
C LEU A 157 3.70 7.06 -5.44
N GLY A 158 3.56 6.07 -4.55
CA GLY A 158 4.28 5.99 -3.27
C GLY A 158 5.78 5.89 -3.46
N PHE A 159 6.24 5.09 -4.42
CA PHE A 159 7.66 4.94 -4.71
C PHE A 159 8.29 6.25 -5.21
N PHE A 160 7.67 6.97 -6.13
CA PHE A 160 8.25 8.24 -6.61
C PHE A 160 8.26 9.31 -5.52
N ARG A 161 7.30 9.31 -4.59
CA ARG A 161 7.36 10.14 -3.39
C ARG A 161 8.49 9.73 -2.45
N LEU A 162 8.68 8.43 -2.22
CA LEU A 162 9.82 7.89 -1.47
C LEU A 162 11.14 8.29 -2.11
N TYR A 163 11.27 8.12 -3.43
CA TYR A 163 12.47 8.47 -4.17
C TYR A 163 12.85 9.93 -3.98
N GLN A 164 11.89 10.84 -4.14
CA GLN A 164 12.10 12.28 -3.87
C GLN A 164 12.52 12.54 -2.43
N HIS A 165 11.84 11.89 -1.46
CA HIS A 165 12.13 12.05 -0.04
C HIS A 165 13.55 11.60 0.30
N LEU A 166 14.00 10.45 -0.18
CA LEU A 166 15.35 9.92 0.09
C LEU A 166 16.47 10.69 -0.63
N LYS A 167 16.18 11.34 -1.76
CA LYS A 167 17.17 12.17 -2.49
C LYS A 167 17.24 13.62 -2.01
N ALA A 168 16.28 14.07 -1.19
CA ALA A 168 16.27 15.41 -0.61
C ALA A 168 17.06 15.49 0.71
N ILE A 169 17.48 14.36 1.25
CA ILE A 169 18.33 14.22 2.44
C ILE A 169 19.79 14.10 2.01
#